data_88f9a9a6e6dabc7f97b6281934bb52ec
#
_entry.id   88f9a9a6e6dabc7f97b6281934bb52ec
#
_cell.length_a   1.000
_cell.length_b   1.000
_cell.length_c   1.000
_cell.angle_alpha   90.00
_cell.angle_beta   90.00
_cell.angle_gamma   90.00
#
_symmetry.space_group_name_H-M   'P 1'
#
loop_
_entity.id
_entity.type
_entity.pdbx_description
1 polymer ?
#
loop_
_entity_poly.entity_id
_entity_poly.type
_entity_poly.pdbx_seq_one_letter_code
_entity_poly.pdbx_strand_id
1 'polypeptide(L)'
;MKKILLGCFLLTASITTFAESNVLSTLEQLELNFQQLEVEEKAMYEQRKSEAEEAQRTLTQQRETYQQIITQEKRIADVKGNRYYKDQYSQLAKKYSDAKKVLEEDMRRQEEIINLFEMIK
;
A
#
# COMPACT_ATOMS: atom_id res chain seq x y z
N MET A 1 7.44 -7.94 0.30
CA MET A 1 8.64 -7.93 1.16
C MET A 1 9.44 -9.23 1.15
N LYS A 2 8.80 -10.38 1.16
CA LYS A 2 9.52 -11.67 1.12
C LYS A 2 10.24 -11.97 -0.20
N LYS A 3 9.90 -11.30 -1.29
CA LYS A 3 10.53 -11.51 -2.62
C LYS A 3 11.87 -10.81 -2.79
N ILE A 4 12.14 -9.77 -2.03
CA ILE A 4 13.41 -9.01 -2.10
C ILE A 4 14.55 -9.81 -1.45
N LEU A 5 14.26 -10.63 -0.45
CA LEU A 5 15.23 -11.46 0.26
C LEU A 5 15.71 -12.66 -0.56
N LEU A 6 14.96 -13.11 -1.57
CA LEU A 6 15.31 -14.24 -2.42
C LEU A 6 16.40 -13.88 -3.46
N GLY A 7 16.49 -12.62 -3.87
CA GLY A 7 17.51 -12.16 -4.81
C GLY A 7 18.93 -12.15 -4.22
N CYS A 8 19.06 -11.89 -2.93
CA CYS A 8 20.34 -11.87 -2.25
C CYS A 8 20.94 -13.26 -2.00
N PHE A 9 20.12 -14.29 -1.97
CA PHE A 9 20.58 -15.67 -1.66
C PHE A 9 21.28 -16.35 -2.84
N LEU A 10 20.99 -15.95 -4.06
CA LEU A 10 21.59 -16.51 -5.27
C LEU A 10 23.04 -16.05 -5.49
N LEU A 11 23.43 -14.93 -4.89
CA LEU A 11 24.80 -14.39 -5.00
C LEU A 11 25.83 -15.16 -4.19
N THR A 12 25.43 -15.87 -3.15
CA THR A 12 26.36 -16.55 -2.26
C THR A 12 26.75 -17.95 -2.71
N ALA A 13 25.99 -18.55 -3.63
CA ALA A 13 26.24 -19.91 -4.10
C ALA A 13 27.32 -20.00 -5.18
N SER A 14 27.68 -18.87 -5.84
CA SER A 14 28.59 -18.87 -6.99
C SER A 14 30.06 -18.60 -6.66
N ILE A 15 30.38 -18.36 -5.38
CA ILE A 15 31.74 -17.95 -4.95
C ILE A 15 32.66 -19.15 -4.63
N THR A 16 32.17 -20.38 -4.67
CA THR A 16 32.87 -21.55 -4.11
C THR A 16 33.70 -22.38 -5.07
N THR A 17 33.82 -21.99 -6.35
CA THR A 17 34.62 -22.75 -7.32
C THR A 17 35.77 -21.93 -7.89
N PHE A 18 36.96 -22.11 -7.31
CA PHE A 18 38.20 -21.51 -7.78
C PHE A 18 39.02 -22.47 -8.67
N ALA A 19 38.83 -22.35 -9.99
CA ALA A 19 39.85 -22.73 -10.95
C ALA A 19 40.11 -21.50 -11.80
N GLU A 20 41.36 -21.20 -12.14
CA GLU A 20 41.80 -19.96 -12.89
C GLU A 20 41.05 -19.78 -14.21
N SER A 21 40.70 -20.88 -14.91
CA SER A 21 39.92 -20.86 -16.15
C SER A 21 38.44 -20.51 -15.91
N ASN A 22 37.93 -20.61 -14.66
CA ASN A 22 36.56 -20.33 -14.29
C ASN A 22 36.34 -18.93 -13.70
N VAL A 23 37.41 -18.17 -13.43
CA VAL A 23 37.34 -16.82 -12.87
C VAL A 23 36.62 -15.87 -13.82
N LEU A 24 36.94 -15.91 -15.11
CA LEU A 24 36.30 -15.08 -16.15
C LEU A 24 34.80 -15.46 -16.27
N SER A 25 34.50 -16.76 -16.29
CA SER A 25 33.13 -17.27 -16.35
C SER A 25 32.34 -16.85 -15.12
N THR A 26 32.97 -16.90 -13.94
CA THR A 26 32.35 -16.50 -12.66
C THR A 26 32.09 -14.99 -12.65
N LEU A 27 33.02 -14.19 -13.14
CA LEU A 27 32.86 -12.73 -13.24
C LEU A 27 31.74 -12.34 -14.20
N GLU A 28 31.64 -13.01 -15.35
CA GLU A 28 30.53 -12.82 -16.29
C GLU A 28 29.20 -13.18 -15.66
N GLN A 29 29.15 -14.27 -14.93
CA GLN A 29 27.94 -14.72 -14.21
C GLN A 29 27.53 -13.70 -13.15
N LEU A 30 28.48 -13.18 -12.37
CA LEU A 30 28.23 -12.16 -11.36
C LEU A 30 27.72 -10.85 -11.99
N GLU A 31 28.28 -10.47 -13.13
CA GLU A 31 27.82 -9.28 -13.84
C GLU A 31 26.38 -9.45 -14.35
N LEU A 32 26.06 -10.61 -14.91
CA LEU A 32 24.69 -10.93 -15.33
C LEU A 32 23.72 -10.88 -14.16
N ASN A 33 24.11 -11.46 -13.02
CA ASN A 33 23.32 -11.41 -11.81
C ASN A 33 23.12 -9.98 -11.32
N PHE A 34 24.14 -9.16 -11.39
CA PHE A 34 24.09 -7.75 -11.02
C PHE A 34 23.11 -6.98 -11.93
N GLN A 35 23.21 -7.18 -13.24
CA GLN A 35 22.27 -6.57 -14.20
C GLN A 35 20.83 -7.01 -13.95
N GLN A 36 20.64 -8.29 -13.66
CA GLN A 36 19.32 -8.82 -13.33
C GLN A 36 18.73 -8.16 -12.08
N LEU A 37 19.54 -8.00 -11.03
CA LEU A 37 19.14 -7.32 -9.81
C LEU A 37 18.77 -5.85 -10.07
N GLU A 38 19.51 -5.16 -10.91
CA GLU A 38 19.20 -3.78 -11.29
C GLU A 38 17.83 -3.68 -11.98
N VAL A 39 17.53 -4.62 -12.89
CA VAL A 39 16.27 -4.67 -13.61
C VAL A 39 15.12 -4.97 -12.63
N GLU A 40 15.31 -5.94 -11.75
CA GLU A 40 14.32 -6.32 -10.75
C GLU A 40 14.06 -5.17 -9.77
N GLU A 41 15.12 -4.52 -9.31
CA GLU A 41 15.01 -3.37 -8.40
C GLU A 41 14.23 -2.22 -9.04
N LYS A 42 14.53 -1.92 -10.31
CA LYS A 42 13.81 -0.90 -11.06
C LYS A 42 12.35 -1.25 -11.23
N ALA A 43 12.05 -2.51 -11.56
CA ALA A 43 10.67 -3.00 -11.68
C ALA A 43 9.92 -2.89 -10.36
N MET A 44 10.56 -3.26 -9.26
CA MET A 44 9.98 -3.13 -7.93
C MET A 44 9.72 -1.68 -7.54
N TYR A 45 10.65 -0.80 -7.85
CA TYR A 45 10.49 0.64 -7.61
C TYR A 45 9.27 1.19 -8.37
N GLU A 46 9.17 0.89 -9.66
CA GLU A 46 8.04 1.35 -10.48
C GLU A 46 6.70 0.78 -9.97
N GLN A 47 6.70 -0.48 -9.54
CA GLN A 47 5.51 -1.09 -8.95
C GLN A 47 5.10 -0.36 -7.66
N ARG A 48 6.04 -0.11 -6.76
CA ARG A 48 5.76 0.60 -5.50
C ARG A 48 5.30 2.03 -5.73
N LYS A 49 5.88 2.68 -6.72
CA LYS A 49 5.47 4.02 -7.13
C LYS A 49 4.02 4.02 -7.63
N SER A 50 3.66 3.06 -8.48
CA SER A 50 2.30 2.91 -9.00
C SER A 50 1.30 2.64 -7.87
N GLU A 51 1.64 1.75 -6.94
CA GLU A 51 0.82 1.44 -5.77
C GLU A 51 0.60 2.69 -4.89
N ALA A 52 1.65 3.49 -4.68
CA ALA A 52 1.57 4.72 -3.91
C ALA A 52 0.71 5.79 -4.59
N GLU A 53 0.83 5.93 -5.90
CA GLU A 53 0.00 6.85 -6.67
C GLU A 53 -1.48 6.45 -6.65
N GLU A 54 -1.76 5.17 -6.76
CA GLU A 54 -3.12 4.62 -6.64
C GLU A 54 -3.66 4.83 -5.22
N ALA A 55 -2.85 4.57 -4.21
CA ALA A 55 -3.20 4.81 -2.82
C ALA A 55 -3.52 6.29 -2.57
N GLN A 56 -2.78 7.20 -3.17
CA GLN A 56 -3.03 8.64 -3.07
C GLN A 56 -4.38 9.03 -3.65
N ARG A 57 -4.70 8.49 -4.83
CA ARG A 57 -6.01 8.74 -5.47
C ARG A 57 -7.15 8.17 -4.63
N THR A 58 -7.00 6.94 -4.16
CA THR A 58 -7.98 6.28 -3.31
C THR A 58 -8.20 7.06 -2.02
N LEU A 59 -7.12 7.51 -1.38
CA LEU A 59 -7.19 8.30 -0.16
C LEU A 59 -7.94 9.62 -0.37
N THR A 60 -7.73 10.30 -1.50
CA THR A 60 -8.46 11.53 -1.85
C THR A 60 -9.95 11.27 -1.96
N GLN A 61 -10.35 10.21 -2.67
CA GLN A 61 -11.76 9.82 -2.80
C GLN A 61 -12.38 9.44 -1.44
N GLN A 62 -11.63 8.73 -0.63
CA GLN A 62 -12.07 8.32 0.70
C GLN A 62 -12.28 9.52 1.62
N ARG A 63 -11.42 10.52 1.55
CA ARG A 63 -11.59 11.77 2.30
C ARG A 63 -12.86 12.51 1.91
N GLU A 64 -13.15 12.56 0.62
CA GLU A 64 -14.40 13.17 0.13
C GLU A 64 -15.63 12.40 0.65
N THR A 65 -15.60 11.08 0.54
CA THR A 65 -16.68 10.22 1.06
C THR A 65 -16.84 10.39 2.58
N TYR A 66 -15.76 10.48 3.30
CA TYR A 66 -15.78 10.73 4.74
C TYR A 66 -16.46 12.05 5.09
N GLN A 67 -16.17 13.12 4.35
CA GLN A 67 -16.82 14.41 4.54
C GLN A 67 -18.32 14.35 4.22
N GLN A 68 -18.71 13.60 3.22
CA GLN A 68 -20.12 13.38 2.90
C GLN A 68 -20.83 12.65 4.06
N ILE A 69 -20.19 11.65 4.64
CA ILE A 69 -20.73 10.94 5.81
C ILE A 69 -20.91 11.88 6.98
N ILE A 70 -19.94 12.74 7.29
CA ILE A 70 -20.04 13.74 8.36
C ILE A 70 -21.22 14.68 8.10
N THR A 71 -21.41 15.11 6.86
CA THR A 71 -22.55 15.97 6.48
C THR A 71 -23.87 15.27 6.72
N GLN A 72 -23.99 13.99 6.37
CA GLN A 72 -25.21 13.20 6.61
C GLN A 72 -25.44 12.95 8.09
N GLU A 73 -24.38 12.72 8.86
CA GLU A 73 -24.49 12.60 10.32
C GLU A 73 -25.07 13.87 10.96
N LYS A 74 -24.65 15.04 10.50
CA LYS A 74 -25.20 16.34 10.95
C LYS A 74 -26.68 16.48 10.61
N ARG A 75 -27.07 16.11 9.40
CA ARG A 75 -28.47 16.12 9.00
C ARG A 75 -29.32 15.23 9.89
N ILE A 76 -28.85 14.04 10.21
CA ILE A 76 -29.54 13.10 11.10
C ILE A 76 -29.63 13.67 12.52
N ALA A 77 -28.55 14.28 13.01
CA ALA A 77 -28.54 14.92 14.33
C ALA A 77 -29.60 16.03 14.42
N ASP A 78 -29.81 16.80 13.36
CA ASP A 78 -30.80 17.87 13.31
C ASP A 78 -32.24 17.33 13.37
N VAL A 79 -32.53 16.15 12.83
CA VAL A 79 -33.85 15.53 12.79
C VAL A 79 -34.06 14.42 13.83
N LYS A 80 -33.05 14.12 14.63
CA LYS A 80 -33.02 13.05 15.61
C LYS A 80 -34.15 13.15 16.65
N GLY A 81 -34.58 14.39 16.94
CA GLY A 81 -35.68 14.65 17.86
C GLY A 81 -37.07 14.40 17.27
N ASN A 82 -37.17 13.98 16.00
CA ASN A 82 -38.42 13.81 15.30
C ASN A 82 -39.21 12.60 15.88
N ARG A 83 -40.41 12.86 16.29
CA ARG A 83 -41.24 11.92 17.08
C ARG A 83 -41.59 10.63 16.35
N TYR A 84 -41.79 10.69 15.03
CA TYR A 84 -42.36 9.58 14.26
C TYR A 84 -41.34 8.57 13.76
N TYR A 85 -40.09 9.00 13.49
CA TYR A 85 -39.04 8.18 12.87
C TYR A 85 -37.75 8.13 13.68
N LYS A 86 -37.85 8.30 14.98
CA LYS A 86 -36.71 8.35 15.88
C LYS A 86 -35.81 7.11 15.80
N ASP A 87 -36.43 5.93 15.76
CA ASP A 87 -35.70 4.67 15.71
C ASP A 87 -34.99 4.47 14.36
N GLN A 88 -35.69 4.85 13.27
CA GLN A 88 -35.14 4.78 11.93
C GLN A 88 -33.93 5.72 11.77
N TYR A 89 -34.01 6.93 12.28
CA TYR A 89 -32.92 7.88 12.28
C TYR A 89 -31.74 7.39 13.13
N SER A 90 -31.99 6.76 14.27
CA SER A 90 -30.97 6.19 15.14
C SER A 90 -30.25 5.03 14.46
N GLN A 91 -30.97 4.16 13.76
CA GLN A 91 -30.37 3.06 12.97
C GLN A 91 -29.52 3.59 11.82
N LEU A 92 -29.99 4.61 11.13
CA LEU A 92 -29.27 5.26 10.04
C LEU A 92 -27.98 5.92 10.55
N ALA A 93 -28.06 6.62 11.67
CA ALA A 93 -26.91 7.21 12.34
C ALA A 93 -25.83 6.16 12.68
N LYS A 94 -26.26 5.01 13.18
CA LYS A 94 -25.37 3.89 13.49
C LYS A 94 -24.68 3.37 12.23
N LYS A 95 -25.42 3.21 11.13
CA LYS A 95 -24.85 2.76 9.86
C LYS A 95 -23.79 3.73 9.33
N TYR A 96 -24.02 5.01 9.41
CA TYR A 96 -23.03 6.03 9.02
C TYR A 96 -21.80 6.01 9.93
N SER A 97 -22.00 5.84 11.24
CA SER A 97 -20.90 5.71 12.19
C SER A 97 -20.04 4.48 11.90
N ASP A 98 -20.66 3.34 11.61
CA ASP A 98 -19.96 2.11 11.27
C ASP A 98 -19.19 2.24 9.94
N ALA A 99 -19.81 2.83 8.93
CA ALA A 99 -19.17 3.12 7.64
C ALA A 99 -17.96 4.05 7.82
N LYS A 100 -18.08 5.05 8.69
CA LYS A 100 -16.99 5.98 8.99
C LYS A 100 -15.78 5.27 9.61
N LYS A 101 -16.02 4.32 10.52
CA LYS A 101 -14.93 3.52 11.14
C LYS A 101 -14.21 2.66 10.13
N VAL A 102 -14.94 1.98 9.25
CA VAL A 102 -14.35 1.16 8.17
C VAL A 102 -13.51 2.03 7.25
N LEU A 103 -14.02 3.20 6.92
CA LEU A 103 -13.33 4.15 6.04
C LEU A 103 -12.06 4.70 6.70
N GLU A 104 -12.09 5.02 8.00
CA GLU A 104 -10.92 5.46 8.76
C GLU A 104 -9.80 4.41 8.73
N GLU A 105 -10.15 3.14 8.94
CA GLU A 105 -9.20 2.04 8.88
C GLU A 105 -8.56 1.90 7.49
N ASP A 106 -9.38 1.98 6.45
CA ASP A 106 -8.91 1.86 5.08
C ASP A 106 -8.05 3.05 4.67
N MET A 107 -8.42 4.27 5.06
CA MET A 107 -7.60 5.47 4.85
C MET A 107 -6.24 5.34 5.52
N ARG A 108 -6.18 4.77 6.71
CA ARG A 108 -4.91 4.52 7.40
C ARG A 108 -4.03 3.56 6.61
N ARG A 109 -4.60 2.51 6.04
CA ARG A 109 -3.86 1.57 5.18
C ARG A 109 -3.29 2.27 3.94
N GLN A 110 -4.06 3.14 3.33
CA GLN A 110 -3.59 3.91 2.18
C GLN A 110 -2.44 4.84 2.57
N GLU A 111 -2.52 5.50 3.72
CA GLU A 111 -1.45 6.32 4.25
C GLU A 111 -0.19 5.51 4.53
N GLU A 112 -0.31 4.28 5.04
CA GLU A 112 0.82 3.38 5.26
C GLU A 112 1.53 3.02 3.96
N ILE A 113 0.78 2.73 2.90
CA ILE A 113 1.35 2.44 1.57
C ILE A 113 2.14 3.64 1.05
N ILE A 114 1.59 4.83 1.16
CA ILE A 114 2.24 6.07 0.73
C ILE A 114 3.51 6.32 1.54
N ASN A 115 3.44 6.17 2.85
CA ASN A 115 4.58 6.40 3.75
C ASN A 115 5.71 5.40 3.51
N LEU A 116 5.38 4.13 3.26
CA LEU A 116 6.38 3.10 2.92
C LEU A 116 7.11 3.44 1.63
N PHE A 117 6.40 3.93 0.62
CA PHE A 117 7.04 4.38 -0.61
C PHE A 117 7.94 5.60 -0.38
N GLU A 118 7.49 6.58 0.41
CA GLU A 118 8.29 7.76 0.74
C GLU A 118 9.60 7.40 1.47
N MET A 119 9.60 6.31 2.23
CA MET A 119 10.80 5.84 2.93
C MET A 119 11.82 5.19 2.00
N ILE A 120 11.39 4.60 0.89
CA ILE A 120 12.29 3.90 -0.07
C ILE A 120 12.63 4.75 -1.30
N LYS A 121 12.03 5.88 -1.43
CA LYS A 121 12.14 6.80 -2.57
C LYS A 121 13.57 7.38 -2.76
#